data_3e532f86c13f409be3b5a2c8e9552aa2
#
_entry.id   3e532f86c13f409be3b5a2c8e9552aa2
#
_cell.length_a   1.000
_cell.length_b   1.000
_cell.length_c   1.000
_cell.angle_alpha   90.00
_cell.angle_beta   90.00
_cell.angle_gamma   90.00
#
_symmetry.space_group_name_H-M   'P 1'
#
loop_
_entity.id
_entity.type
_entity.pdbx_description
1 polymer ?
#
loop_
_entity_poly.entity_id
_entity_poly.type
_entity_poly.pdbx_seq_one_letter_code
_entity_poly.pdbx_strand_id
1 'polypeptide(L)'
;MHDIRFIRESPEAFDAGLKKRNLAPLSAELLEIDKRRRAAISESETLQARRKALSQQIGIAKRKGDPAEALMAEVAALEESLKKGEAEAARLDEELTHRLEVLPNLPFDEVPEEIGRAHV
;
A
#
# COMPACT_ATOMS: atom_id res chain seq x y z
N MET A 1 -2.46 -16.10 8.52
CA MET A 1 -2.61 -14.80 7.86
C MET A 1 -2.48 -14.95 6.36
N HIS A 2 -3.33 -14.26 5.63
CA HIS A 2 -3.31 -14.34 4.16
C HIS A 2 -2.32 -13.36 3.59
N ASP A 3 -1.71 -13.74 2.46
CA ASP A 3 -0.73 -12.90 1.80
C ASP A 3 -1.40 -12.18 0.62
N ILE A 4 -1.31 -10.85 0.62
CA ILE A 4 -1.92 -10.06 -0.44
C ILE A 4 -1.30 -10.38 -1.81
N ARG A 5 -0.06 -10.84 -1.85
CA ARG A 5 0.57 -11.23 -3.12
C ARG A 5 -0.14 -12.42 -3.74
N PHE A 6 -0.54 -13.39 -2.92
CA PHE A 6 -1.30 -14.53 -3.43
C PHE A 6 -2.63 -14.06 -4.02
N ILE A 7 -3.30 -13.13 -3.34
CA ILE A 7 -4.58 -12.61 -3.81
C ILE A 7 -4.41 -11.88 -5.14
N ARG A 8 -3.31 -11.11 -5.30
CA ARG A 8 -3.05 -10.41 -6.54
C ARG A 8 -2.78 -11.38 -7.70
N GLU A 9 -2.09 -12.47 -7.43
CA GLU A 9 -1.72 -13.42 -8.46
C GLU A 9 -2.84 -14.39 -8.80
N SER A 10 -3.65 -14.75 -7.82
CA SER A 10 -4.69 -15.76 -8.02
C SER A 10 -5.98 -15.37 -7.30
N PRO A 11 -6.62 -14.27 -7.74
CA PRO A 11 -7.86 -13.83 -7.07
C PRO A 11 -8.97 -14.87 -7.16
N GLU A 12 -9.03 -15.63 -8.26
CA GLU A 12 -10.06 -16.65 -8.43
C GLU A 12 -9.88 -17.79 -7.43
N ALA A 13 -8.63 -18.21 -7.19
CA ALA A 13 -8.35 -19.27 -6.23
C ALA A 13 -8.71 -18.81 -4.82
N PHE A 14 -8.41 -17.57 -4.49
CA PHE A 14 -8.76 -17.01 -3.20
C PHE A 14 -10.27 -16.98 -2.99
N ASP A 15 -10.99 -16.47 -4.01
CA ASP A 15 -12.45 -16.39 -3.93
C ASP A 15 -13.09 -17.79 -3.88
N ALA A 16 -12.52 -18.74 -4.61
CA ALA A 16 -13.01 -20.12 -4.58
C ALA A 16 -12.86 -20.73 -3.18
N GLY A 17 -11.75 -20.42 -2.50
CA GLY A 17 -11.55 -20.86 -1.12
C GLY A 17 -12.56 -20.27 -0.18
N LEU A 18 -12.90 -19.00 -0.35
CA LEU A 18 -13.94 -18.35 0.45
C LEU A 18 -15.29 -18.99 0.20
N LYS A 19 -15.61 -19.29 -1.05
CA LYS A 19 -16.89 -19.89 -1.40
C LYS A 19 -17.04 -21.26 -0.76
N LYS A 20 -15.98 -22.04 -0.67
CA LYS A 20 -16.01 -23.34 0.00
C LYS A 20 -16.41 -23.22 1.47
N ARG A 21 -16.19 -22.08 2.07
CA ARG A 21 -16.57 -21.81 3.45
C ARG A 21 -17.85 -20.99 3.56
N ASN A 22 -18.59 -20.90 2.46
CA ASN A 22 -19.85 -20.14 2.40
C ASN A 22 -19.64 -18.66 2.70
N LEU A 23 -18.49 -18.12 2.27
CA LEU A 23 -18.18 -16.72 2.43
C LEU A 23 -18.27 -16.03 1.08
N ALA A 24 -18.57 -14.72 1.11
CA ALA A 24 -18.63 -13.93 -0.10
C ALA A 24 -17.24 -13.72 -0.68
N PRO A 25 -17.12 -13.55 -2.02
CA PRO A 25 -15.83 -13.25 -2.61
C PRO A 25 -15.35 -11.87 -2.17
N LEU A 26 -14.09 -11.79 -1.79
CA LEU A 26 -13.50 -10.56 -1.24
C LEU A 26 -12.27 -10.09 -2.00
N SER A 27 -11.82 -10.82 -3.03
CA SER A 27 -10.58 -10.46 -3.71
C SER A 27 -10.62 -9.05 -4.30
N ALA A 28 -11.73 -8.68 -4.95
CA ALA A 28 -11.85 -7.37 -5.56
C ALA A 28 -11.73 -6.25 -4.53
N GLU A 29 -12.37 -6.43 -3.37
CA GLU A 29 -12.34 -5.45 -2.30
C GLU A 29 -10.94 -5.30 -1.72
N LEU A 30 -10.29 -6.44 -1.44
CA LEU A 30 -8.95 -6.44 -0.88
C LEU A 30 -7.93 -5.86 -1.87
N LEU A 31 -8.08 -6.18 -3.15
CA LEU A 31 -7.19 -5.65 -4.18
C LEU A 31 -7.38 -4.15 -4.37
N GLU A 32 -8.60 -3.64 -4.19
CA GLU A 32 -8.84 -2.20 -4.27
C GLU A 32 -8.12 -1.48 -3.13
N ILE A 33 -8.20 -2.01 -1.91
CA ILE A 33 -7.49 -1.43 -0.77
C ILE A 33 -5.97 -1.46 -1.02
N ASP A 34 -5.46 -2.58 -1.50
CA ASP A 34 -4.04 -2.71 -1.81
C ASP A 34 -3.61 -1.72 -2.89
N LYS A 35 -4.43 -1.53 -3.91
CA LYS A 35 -4.14 -0.58 -4.98
C LYS A 35 -4.05 0.84 -4.45
N ARG A 36 -4.99 1.23 -3.59
CA ARG A 36 -4.99 2.56 -2.98
C ARG A 36 -3.78 2.76 -2.08
N ARG A 37 -3.42 1.72 -1.33
CA ARG A 37 -2.24 1.77 -0.46
C ARG A 37 -0.97 2.00 -1.28
N ARG A 38 -0.80 1.23 -2.36
CA ARG A 38 0.38 1.36 -3.21
C ARG A 38 0.43 2.71 -3.90
N ALA A 39 -0.72 3.24 -4.31
CA ALA A 39 -0.77 4.57 -4.92
C ALA A 39 -0.36 5.65 -3.92
N ALA A 40 -0.82 5.54 -2.67
CA ALA A 40 -0.46 6.52 -1.64
C ALA A 40 1.04 6.47 -1.33
N ILE A 41 1.62 5.27 -1.29
CA ILE A 41 3.05 5.12 -1.07
C ILE A 41 3.85 5.72 -2.23
N SER A 42 3.43 5.44 -3.46
CA SER A 42 4.11 5.95 -4.64
C SER A 42 4.06 7.47 -4.69
N GLU A 43 2.92 8.06 -4.35
CA GLU A 43 2.80 9.51 -4.32
C GLU A 43 3.69 10.11 -3.24
N SER A 44 3.76 9.49 -2.07
CA SER A 44 4.65 9.95 -1.00
C SER A 44 6.10 9.94 -1.44
N GLU A 45 6.51 8.90 -2.15
CA GLU A 45 7.88 8.81 -2.67
C GLU A 45 8.18 9.92 -3.66
N THR A 46 7.22 10.23 -4.54
CA THR A 46 7.36 11.32 -5.49
C THR A 46 7.51 12.66 -4.77
N LEU A 47 6.68 12.88 -3.75
CA LEU A 47 6.74 14.12 -2.98
C LEU A 47 8.04 14.23 -2.18
N GLN A 48 8.55 13.13 -1.65
CA GLN A 48 9.83 13.14 -0.96
C GLN A 48 10.97 13.51 -1.89
N ALA A 49 10.96 12.97 -3.11
CA ALA A 49 11.97 13.32 -4.10
C ALA A 49 11.90 14.81 -4.46
N ARG A 50 10.68 15.33 -4.62
CA ARG A 50 10.47 16.74 -4.91
C ARG A 50 10.97 17.62 -3.76
N ARG A 51 10.67 17.23 -2.51
CA ARG A 51 11.14 17.97 -1.34
C ARG A 51 12.66 18.01 -1.29
N LYS A 52 13.31 16.89 -1.59
CA LYS A 52 14.76 16.83 -1.59
C LYS A 52 15.35 17.78 -2.64
N ALA A 53 14.77 17.78 -3.84
CA ALA A 53 15.22 18.67 -4.90
C ALA A 53 15.06 20.14 -4.51
N LEU A 54 13.91 20.48 -3.90
CA LEU A 54 13.68 21.85 -3.45
C LEU A 54 14.62 22.25 -2.33
N SER A 55 14.93 21.35 -1.42
CA SER A 55 15.89 21.63 -0.34
C SER A 55 17.26 21.95 -0.92
N GLN A 56 17.68 21.24 -1.96
CA GLN A 56 18.95 21.53 -2.63
C GLN A 56 18.91 22.90 -3.30
N GLN A 57 17.80 23.26 -3.94
CA GLN A 57 17.64 24.56 -4.56
C GLN A 57 17.69 25.69 -3.54
N ILE A 58 17.06 25.46 -2.37
CA ILE A 58 17.10 26.43 -1.28
C ILE A 58 18.55 26.65 -0.83
N GLY A 59 19.31 25.57 -0.65
CA GLY A 59 20.71 25.68 -0.27
C GLY A 59 21.51 26.47 -1.26
N ILE A 60 21.30 26.25 -2.56
CA ILE A 60 21.97 26.97 -3.61
C ILE A 60 21.59 28.46 -3.59
N ALA A 61 20.29 28.75 -3.48
CA ALA A 61 19.80 30.12 -3.44
C ALA A 61 20.41 30.90 -2.27
N LYS A 62 20.47 30.28 -1.10
CA LYS A 62 21.03 30.94 0.09
C LYS A 62 22.50 31.21 -0.06
N ARG A 63 23.26 30.32 -0.70
CA ARG A 63 24.69 30.56 -0.93
C ARG A 63 24.92 31.67 -1.90
N LYS A 64 24.03 31.87 -2.86
CA LYS A 64 24.13 32.95 -3.85
C LYS A 64 23.56 34.27 -3.34
N GLY A 65 22.88 34.25 -2.20
CA GLY A 65 22.17 35.40 -1.69
C GLY A 65 20.86 35.68 -2.38
N ASP A 66 20.31 34.71 -3.13
CA ASP A 66 19.06 34.87 -3.83
C ASP A 66 17.89 34.60 -2.86
N PRO A 67 16.72 35.22 -3.13
CA PRO A 67 15.55 34.90 -2.27
C PRO A 67 15.11 33.47 -2.42
N ALA A 68 14.77 32.85 -1.30
CA ALA A 68 14.36 31.45 -1.26
C ALA A 68 12.94 31.28 -0.70
N GLU A 69 12.21 32.38 -0.50
CA GLU A 69 10.93 32.34 0.17
C GLU A 69 9.90 31.51 -0.57
N ALA A 70 9.84 31.62 -1.90
CA ALA A 70 8.91 30.84 -2.69
C ALA A 70 9.23 29.34 -2.61
N LEU A 71 10.53 29.00 -2.62
CA LEU A 71 10.95 27.61 -2.49
C LEU A 71 10.61 27.06 -1.12
N MET A 72 10.81 27.85 -0.07
CA MET A 72 10.49 27.45 1.30
C MET A 72 9.00 27.24 1.48
N ALA A 73 8.18 28.11 0.87
CA ALA A 73 6.73 27.95 0.91
C ALA A 73 6.30 26.66 0.21
N GLU A 74 6.94 26.34 -0.91
CA GLU A 74 6.64 25.12 -1.63
C GLU A 74 7.00 23.89 -0.81
N VAL A 75 8.13 23.92 -0.12
CA VAL A 75 8.53 22.82 0.76
C VAL A 75 7.53 22.63 1.89
N ALA A 76 7.06 23.72 2.49
CA ALA A 76 6.06 23.63 3.56
C ALA A 76 4.78 22.99 3.06
N ALA A 77 4.33 23.35 1.86
CA ALA A 77 3.13 22.75 1.27
C ALA A 77 3.35 21.26 0.99
N LEU A 78 4.54 20.89 0.51
CA LEU A 78 4.88 19.49 0.26
C LEU A 78 4.91 18.69 1.53
N GLU A 79 5.44 19.24 2.61
CA GLU A 79 5.47 18.52 3.89
C GLU A 79 4.08 18.25 4.42
N GLU A 80 3.16 19.17 4.22
CA GLU A 80 1.77 18.97 4.60
C GLU A 80 1.16 17.82 3.79
N SER A 81 1.38 17.82 2.47
CA SER A 81 0.90 16.75 1.61
C SER A 81 1.52 15.42 1.95
N LEU A 82 2.81 15.40 2.30
CA LEU A 82 3.50 14.18 2.72
C LEU A 82 2.87 13.60 3.97
N LYS A 83 2.60 14.44 4.96
CA LYS A 83 1.95 13.99 6.20
C LYS A 83 0.62 13.32 5.91
N LYS A 84 -0.20 13.96 5.06
CA LYS A 84 -1.51 13.41 4.70
C LYS A 84 -1.36 12.10 3.95
N GLY A 85 -0.42 12.04 3.00
CA GLY A 85 -0.20 10.83 2.23
C GLY A 85 0.30 9.66 3.07
N GLU A 86 1.21 9.95 3.99
CA GLU A 86 1.74 8.91 4.88
C GLU A 86 0.66 8.41 5.84
N ALA A 87 -0.17 9.31 6.34
CA ALA A 87 -1.30 8.92 7.21
C ALA A 87 -2.29 8.05 6.43
N GLU A 88 -2.56 8.41 5.19
CA GLU A 88 -3.48 7.65 4.36
C GLU A 88 -2.92 6.26 4.05
N ALA A 89 -1.63 6.17 3.72
CA ALA A 89 -0.99 4.89 3.47
C ALA A 89 -1.02 3.99 4.71
N ALA A 90 -0.75 4.57 5.89
CA ALA A 90 -0.79 3.83 7.14
C ALA A 90 -2.20 3.33 7.45
N ARG A 91 -3.20 4.17 7.22
CA ARG A 91 -4.60 3.80 7.46
C ARG A 91 -5.01 2.64 6.55
N LEU A 92 -4.64 2.72 5.27
CA LEU A 92 -4.98 1.67 4.32
C LEU A 92 -4.23 0.38 4.64
N ASP A 93 -2.99 0.49 5.10
CA ASP A 93 -2.21 -0.68 5.49
C ASP A 93 -2.84 -1.37 6.69
N GLU A 94 -3.29 -0.60 7.67
CA GLU A 94 -3.99 -1.15 8.83
C GLU A 94 -5.31 -1.80 8.44
N GLU A 95 -6.05 -1.15 7.55
CA GLU A 95 -7.32 -1.70 7.09
C GLU A 95 -7.12 -3.03 6.37
N LEU A 96 -6.13 -3.08 5.49
CA LEU A 96 -5.84 -4.30 4.75
C LEU A 96 -5.40 -5.42 5.69
N THR A 97 -4.49 -5.11 6.61
CA THR A 97 -4.00 -6.08 7.57
C THR A 97 -5.15 -6.62 8.42
N HIS A 98 -6.01 -5.73 8.91
CA HIS A 98 -7.15 -6.14 9.73
C HIS A 98 -8.09 -7.08 8.96
N ARG A 99 -8.39 -6.72 7.72
CA ARG A 99 -9.29 -7.55 6.90
C ARG A 99 -8.70 -8.92 6.63
N LEU A 100 -7.38 -8.98 6.42
CA LEU A 100 -6.71 -10.27 6.22
C LEU A 100 -6.67 -11.10 7.49
N GLU A 101 -6.50 -10.45 8.64
CA GLU A 101 -6.43 -11.14 9.93
C GLU A 101 -7.75 -11.75 10.34
N VAL A 102 -8.87 -11.12 10.00
CA VAL A 102 -10.18 -11.63 10.41
C VAL A 102 -10.70 -12.74 9.49
N LEU A 103 -10.03 -13.00 8.36
CA LEU A 103 -10.42 -14.09 7.49
C LEU A 103 -10.01 -15.41 8.09
N PRO A 104 -10.84 -16.45 7.95
CA PRO A 104 -10.46 -17.77 8.41
C PRO A 104 -9.28 -18.30 7.59
N ASN A 105 -8.48 -19.17 8.21
CA ASN A 105 -7.43 -19.85 7.49
C ASN A 105 -8.05 -20.74 6.43
N LEU A 106 -7.69 -20.48 5.17
CA LEU A 106 -8.20 -21.27 4.06
C LEU A 106 -7.15 -22.30 3.65
N PRO A 107 -7.59 -23.53 3.38
CA PRO A 107 -6.69 -24.51 2.83
C PRO A 107 -6.41 -24.15 1.37
N PHE A 108 -5.22 -23.75 1.04
CA PHE A 108 -4.85 -23.52 -0.33
C PHE A 108 -4.19 -24.78 -0.87
N ASP A 109 -4.68 -25.18 -2.02
CA ASP A 109 -4.09 -26.34 -2.65
C ASP A 109 -2.81 -25.94 -3.30
N GLU A 110 -1.98 -25.70 -2.48
CA GLU A 110 -0.67 -25.42 -3.02
C GLU A 110 0.11 -26.59 -2.83
N VAL A 111 -1.01 -26.67 -2.60
CA VAL A 111 -0.92 -27.53 -1.91
C VAL A 111 -1.74 -28.36 -1.86
N PRO A 112 -2.21 -28.56 -2.13
CA PRO A 112 -2.78 -29.14 -1.92
C PRO A 112 -3.36 -29.72 -1.54
N GLU A 113 -3.99 -30.01 -1.47
CA GLU A 113 -4.27 -30.45 -0.97
C GLU A 113 -4.26 -31.02 -0.93
N GLU A 114 -4.10 -31.15 -1.08
CA GLU A 114 -3.67 -31.50 -1.10
C GLU A 114 -3.45 -31.81 -0.93
N ILE A 115 -3.42 -32.33 -0.79
CA ILE A 115 -2.95 -32.63 -0.66
C ILE A 115 -2.94 -32.86 -0.43
N GLY A 116 -3.02 -33.22 -0.19
CA GLY A 116 -2.58 -33.46 -0.09
C GLY A 116 -2.75 -33.70 0.16
N ARG A 117 -2.70 -34.01 0.30
CA ARG A 117 -2.41 -34.31 0.36
C ARG A 117 -2.50 -34.53 0.78
N ALA A 118 -2.54 -34.76 1.08
CA ALA A 118 -2.26 -35.03 1.21
C ALA A 118 -2.60 -35.31 1.41
N HIS A 119 -2.72 -35.68 1.65
CA HIS A 119 -2.61 -35.99 1.59
C HIS A 119 -2.89 -36.10 1.80
N VAL A 120 -3.04 -36.31 2.10
CA VAL A 120 -2.84 -36.47 2.25
C VAL A 120 -2.93 -36.65 2.07
#